data_f9e473a6de32bfb280c5b1ccbb6af846
#
_entry.id   f9e473a6de32bfb280c5b1ccbb6af846
#
_cell.length_a   1.000
_cell.length_b   1.000
_cell.length_c   1.000
_cell.angle_alpha   90.00
_cell.angle_beta   90.00
_cell.angle_gamma   90.00
#
_symmetry.space_group_name_H-M   'P 1'
#
loop_
_entity.id
_entity.type
_entity.pdbx_description
1 polymer ?
#
loop_
_entity_poly.entity_id
_entity_poly.type
_entity_poly.pdbx_seq_one_letter_code
_entity_poly.pdbx_strand_id
1 'polypeptide(L)'
;MKTLLSLLTFGLFASAAAAAEPDTRLFEMRVYYAADGKLDALNARFRDHTLKLFAKHGMTSLGYFVPVKNTENKLVYFLAYADRAARDAAWKAFQADPDWKAAQKASEANGKLITKVEAAFLTATDYSALAAPKAYGQGVFELRTYTTEAGRLDNLNARFREHTLKLFEKHGMTNVTYWNLAADQKGAKSPLVAGNTLIYLLTHKSADAAKASFDAFRADPAWIAAKEASEKKAGGSLTIKDGVKSEFLVPTDYSPVK
;
A
#
# COMPACT_ATOMS: atom_id res chain seq x y z
N MET A 1 -16.58 60.29 38.79
CA MET A 1 -15.70 59.52 37.93
C MET A 1 -16.16 58.04 38.03
N LYS A 2 -16.81 57.50 36.99
CA LYS A 2 -17.26 56.13 36.91
C LYS A 2 -16.35 55.38 35.93
N THR A 3 -15.55 54.46 36.45
CA THR A 3 -14.62 53.64 35.65
C THR A 3 -15.39 52.45 35.06
N LEU A 4 -15.53 52.35 33.77
CA LEU A 4 -16.05 51.18 33.07
C LEU A 4 -14.93 50.16 32.93
N LEU A 5 -15.16 48.97 33.51
CA LEU A 5 -14.28 47.78 33.31
C LEU A 5 -14.84 46.98 32.16
N SER A 6 -14.09 46.96 31.04
CA SER A 6 -14.45 46.19 29.83
C SER A 6 -13.88 44.78 29.95
N LEU A 7 -14.73 43.77 30.11
CA LEU A 7 -14.34 42.35 30.01
C LEU A 7 -14.20 41.96 28.53
N LEU A 8 -12.97 41.68 28.11
CA LEU A 8 -12.70 40.96 26.84
C LEU A 8 -12.88 39.45 27.05
N THR A 9 -13.93 38.91 26.52
CA THR A 9 -14.10 37.45 26.39
C THR A 9 -13.32 36.93 25.20
N PHE A 10 -12.22 36.21 25.43
CA PHE A 10 -11.48 35.45 24.43
C PHE A 10 -12.26 34.17 24.11
N GLY A 11 -12.94 34.16 22.99
CA GLY A 11 -13.55 32.92 22.46
C GLY A 11 -12.48 31.99 21.91
N LEU A 12 -12.25 30.84 22.57
CA LEU A 12 -11.47 29.73 21.99
C LEU A 12 -12.30 29.12 20.85
N PHE A 13 -11.94 29.43 19.61
CA PHE A 13 -12.39 28.63 18.45
C PHE A 13 -11.55 27.34 18.41
N ALA A 14 -12.12 26.27 18.92
CA ALA A 14 -11.60 24.93 18.64
C ALA A 14 -11.86 24.62 17.16
N SER A 15 -10.82 24.72 16.34
CA SER A 15 -10.87 24.25 14.95
C SER A 15 -10.99 22.71 15.01
N ALA A 16 -12.18 22.19 14.76
CA ALA A 16 -12.36 20.78 14.49
C ALA A 16 -11.58 20.47 13.19
N ALA A 17 -10.51 19.71 13.29
CA ALA A 17 -9.85 19.16 12.11
C ALA A 17 -10.88 18.33 11.36
N ALA A 18 -11.29 18.80 10.17
CA ALA A 18 -12.16 18.01 9.29
C ALA A 18 -11.46 16.70 9.00
N ALA A 19 -12.15 15.58 9.25
CA ALA A 19 -11.67 14.27 8.85
C ALA A 19 -11.42 14.32 7.32
N ALA A 20 -10.24 13.87 6.89
CA ALA A 20 -9.94 13.83 5.47
C ALA A 20 -10.96 12.91 4.78
N GLU A 21 -11.51 13.36 3.64
CA GLU A 21 -12.41 12.54 2.85
C GLU A 21 -11.72 11.23 2.45
N PRO A 22 -12.44 10.09 2.51
CA PRO A 22 -11.89 8.80 2.13
C PRO A 22 -11.41 8.81 0.67
N ASP A 23 -10.27 8.19 0.40
CA ASP A 23 -9.78 8.01 -0.96
C ASP A 23 -10.62 6.94 -1.67
N THR A 24 -11.52 7.37 -2.56
CA THR A 24 -12.47 6.50 -3.26
C THR A 24 -11.92 5.89 -4.55
N ARG A 25 -10.65 6.16 -4.89
CA ARG A 25 -10.02 5.60 -6.08
C ARG A 25 -9.92 4.08 -6.01
N LEU A 26 -9.93 3.44 -7.19
CA LEU A 26 -9.51 2.04 -7.31
C LEU A 26 -7.98 1.98 -7.32
N PHE A 27 -7.43 1.08 -6.54
CA PHE A 27 -6.00 0.77 -6.55
C PHE A 27 -5.76 -0.61 -7.13
N GLU A 28 -4.58 -0.82 -7.72
CA GLU A 28 -4.16 -2.12 -8.23
C GLU A 28 -2.71 -2.37 -7.77
N MET A 29 -2.51 -3.43 -6.98
CA MET A 29 -1.20 -3.99 -6.71
C MET A 29 -0.87 -5.00 -7.79
N ARG A 30 0.33 -4.89 -8.37
CA ARG A 30 0.80 -5.83 -9.37
C ARG A 30 2.18 -6.36 -8.99
N VAL A 31 2.35 -7.65 -9.17
CA VAL A 31 3.64 -8.32 -9.00
C VAL A 31 4.02 -8.98 -10.32
N TYR A 32 5.14 -8.54 -10.89
CA TYR A 32 5.70 -9.15 -12.09
C TYR A 32 6.88 -10.03 -11.70
N TYR A 33 6.90 -11.23 -12.20
CA TYR A 33 8.00 -12.17 -12.06
C TYR A 33 8.80 -12.14 -13.36
N ALA A 34 10.01 -11.58 -13.30
CA ALA A 34 10.89 -11.55 -14.46
C ALA A 34 11.47 -12.94 -14.72
N ALA A 35 11.73 -13.23 -16.00
CA ALA A 35 12.53 -14.40 -16.36
C ALA A 35 13.96 -14.27 -15.82
N ASP A 36 14.66 -15.38 -15.70
CA ASP A 36 16.03 -15.41 -15.18
C ASP A 36 16.94 -14.44 -15.95
N GLY A 37 17.63 -13.58 -15.19
CA GLY A 37 18.51 -12.53 -15.75
C GLY A 37 17.78 -11.40 -16.47
N LYS A 38 16.44 -11.28 -16.40
CA LYS A 38 15.67 -10.27 -17.15
C LYS A 38 15.14 -9.12 -16.30
N LEU A 39 15.37 -9.13 -14.99
CA LEU A 39 14.84 -8.09 -14.10
C LEU A 39 15.36 -6.68 -14.46
N ASP A 40 16.64 -6.54 -14.79
CA ASP A 40 17.22 -5.25 -15.19
C ASP A 40 16.62 -4.74 -16.50
N ALA A 41 16.42 -5.61 -17.48
CA ALA A 41 15.77 -5.25 -18.73
C ALA A 41 14.29 -4.87 -18.52
N LEU A 42 13.61 -5.54 -17.59
CA LEU A 42 12.26 -5.17 -17.18
C LEU A 42 12.22 -3.78 -16.53
N ASN A 43 13.14 -3.50 -15.59
CA ASN A 43 13.26 -2.19 -14.95
C ASN A 43 13.60 -1.09 -15.96
N ALA A 44 14.49 -1.34 -16.93
CA ALA A 44 14.79 -0.41 -18.02
C ALA A 44 13.54 -0.10 -18.87
N ARG A 45 12.76 -1.11 -19.26
CA ARG A 45 11.50 -0.90 -19.97
C ARG A 45 10.50 -0.04 -19.18
N PHE A 46 10.41 -0.24 -17.85
CA PHE A 46 9.55 0.59 -17.00
C PHE A 46 10.04 2.04 -16.99
N ARG A 47 11.30 2.27 -16.71
CA ARG A 47 11.92 3.59 -16.64
C ARG A 47 11.79 4.37 -17.94
N ASP A 48 12.15 3.74 -19.05
CA ASP A 48 12.36 4.43 -20.32
C ASP A 48 11.05 4.60 -21.11
N HIS A 49 10.09 3.70 -20.89
CA HIS A 49 8.86 3.65 -21.69
C HIS A 49 7.58 3.56 -20.88
N THR A 50 7.48 2.59 -19.95
CA THR A 50 6.19 2.19 -19.38
C THR A 50 5.56 3.29 -18.54
N LEU A 51 6.34 3.99 -17.70
CA LEU A 51 5.80 5.03 -16.80
C LEU A 51 5.13 6.17 -17.56
N LYS A 52 5.78 6.68 -18.60
CA LYS A 52 5.20 7.76 -19.42
C LYS A 52 3.95 7.30 -20.18
N LEU A 53 3.92 6.04 -20.60
CA LEU A 53 2.77 5.48 -21.28
C LEU A 53 1.62 5.19 -20.31
N PHE A 54 1.89 4.79 -19.08
CA PHE A 54 0.88 4.71 -18.03
C PHE A 54 0.25 6.08 -17.77
N ALA A 55 1.07 7.12 -17.60
CA ALA A 55 0.57 8.49 -17.43
C ALA A 55 -0.26 8.98 -18.65
N LYS A 56 0.20 8.70 -19.89
CA LYS A 56 -0.51 9.00 -21.14
C LYS A 56 -1.93 8.42 -21.16
N HIS A 57 -2.10 7.24 -20.57
CA HIS A 57 -3.37 6.52 -20.53
C HIS A 57 -4.12 6.66 -19.19
N GLY A 58 -3.80 7.67 -18.37
CA GLY A 58 -4.56 7.99 -17.16
C GLY A 58 -4.33 7.05 -15.98
N MET A 59 -3.26 6.25 -15.98
CA MET A 59 -2.87 5.43 -14.85
C MET A 59 -1.95 6.23 -13.92
N THR A 60 -2.33 6.37 -12.65
CA THR A 60 -1.50 7.06 -11.65
C THR A 60 -0.52 6.09 -11.02
N SER A 61 0.78 6.31 -11.22
CA SER A 61 1.86 5.53 -10.59
C SER A 61 2.04 5.95 -9.13
N LEU A 62 1.95 5.01 -8.19
CA LEU A 62 2.10 5.25 -6.75
C LEU A 62 3.46 4.80 -6.21
N GLY A 63 4.04 3.74 -6.74
CA GLY A 63 5.34 3.24 -6.33
C GLY A 63 5.74 1.97 -7.08
N TYR A 64 7.06 1.81 -7.27
CA TYR A 64 7.70 0.66 -7.91
C TYR A 64 8.82 0.17 -7.03
N PHE A 65 8.82 -1.12 -6.72
CA PHE A 65 9.71 -1.69 -5.72
C PHE A 65 10.28 -3.02 -6.16
N VAL A 66 11.46 -3.34 -5.66
CA VAL A 66 12.00 -4.69 -5.71
C VAL A 66 12.21 -5.22 -4.29
N PRO A 67 11.97 -6.52 -4.02
CA PRO A 67 12.28 -7.11 -2.73
C PRO A 67 13.76 -6.98 -2.37
N VAL A 68 14.07 -6.72 -1.10
CA VAL A 68 15.45 -6.71 -0.58
C VAL A 68 16.12 -8.08 -0.79
N LYS A 69 15.36 -9.16 -0.58
CA LYS A 69 15.76 -10.54 -0.92
C LYS A 69 14.93 -11.00 -2.12
N ASN A 70 15.37 -10.66 -3.31
CA ASN A 70 14.61 -10.88 -4.54
C ASN A 70 15.00 -12.19 -5.25
N THR A 71 14.76 -13.33 -4.59
CA THR A 71 15.06 -14.66 -5.15
C THR A 71 14.12 -15.09 -6.27
N GLU A 72 12.98 -14.41 -6.43
CA GLU A 72 11.98 -14.71 -7.45
C GLU A 72 11.96 -13.68 -8.59
N ASN A 73 12.96 -12.80 -8.68
CA ASN A 73 13.06 -11.74 -9.69
C ASN A 73 11.80 -10.87 -9.80
N LYS A 74 11.23 -10.48 -8.63
CA LYS A 74 9.98 -9.70 -8.59
C LYS A 74 10.20 -8.20 -8.80
N LEU A 75 9.24 -7.59 -9.49
CA LEU A 75 8.93 -6.16 -9.46
C LEU A 75 7.52 -6.00 -8.90
N VAL A 76 7.38 -5.29 -7.79
CA VAL A 76 6.09 -4.98 -7.12
C VAL A 76 5.74 -3.53 -7.38
N TYR A 77 4.52 -3.24 -7.82
CA TYR A 77 4.13 -1.85 -8.05
C TYR A 77 2.64 -1.61 -7.80
N PHE A 78 2.31 -0.34 -7.58
CA PHE A 78 0.96 0.11 -7.26
C PHE A 78 0.53 1.20 -8.22
N LEU A 79 -0.68 1.06 -8.74
CA LEU A 79 -1.36 2.02 -9.61
C LEU A 79 -2.67 2.47 -8.95
N ALA A 80 -3.13 3.67 -9.30
CA ALA A 80 -4.46 4.15 -8.96
C ALA A 80 -5.21 4.63 -10.20
N TYR A 81 -6.53 4.50 -10.15
CA TYR A 81 -7.47 4.87 -11.20
C TYR A 81 -8.69 5.54 -10.56
N ALA A 82 -9.40 6.36 -11.30
CA ALA A 82 -10.64 6.96 -10.80
C ALA A 82 -11.61 5.87 -10.30
N ASP A 83 -11.80 4.83 -11.09
CA ASP A 83 -12.67 3.68 -10.80
C ASP A 83 -12.28 2.44 -11.65
N ARG A 84 -13.11 1.41 -11.60
CA ARG A 84 -12.90 0.18 -12.35
C ARG A 84 -13.04 0.36 -13.86
N ALA A 85 -13.99 1.16 -14.32
CA ALA A 85 -14.21 1.40 -15.74
C ALA A 85 -13.03 2.17 -16.35
N ALA A 86 -12.52 3.19 -15.63
CA ALA A 86 -11.33 3.93 -16.00
C ALA A 86 -10.10 3.02 -16.09
N ARG A 87 -9.93 2.10 -15.12
CA ARG A 87 -8.85 1.09 -15.15
C ARG A 87 -8.92 0.23 -16.40
N ASP A 88 -10.08 -0.33 -16.71
CA ASP A 88 -10.23 -1.25 -17.85
C ASP A 88 -10.04 -0.53 -19.19
N ALA A 89 -10.54 0.69 -19.33
CA ALA A 89 -10.31 1.55 -20.48
C ALA A 89 -8.82 1.90 -20.65
N ALA A 90 -8.14 2.30 -19.56
CA ALA A 90 -6.73 2.65 -19.56
C ALA A 90 -5.83 1.48 -20.02
N TRP A 91 -6.05 0.28 -19.48
CA TRP A 91 -5.30 -0.91 -19.90
C TRP A 91 -5.57 -1.29 -21.36
N LYS A 92 -6.81 -1.20 -21.82
CA LYS A 92 -7.15 -1.44 -23.22
C LYS A 92 -6.42 -0.46 -24.15
N ALA A 93 -6.43 0.82 -23.83
CA ALA A 93 -5.76 1.86 -24.60
C ALA A 93 -4.22 1.68 -24.59
N PHE A 94 -3.63 1.42 -23.42
CA PHE A 94 -2.21 1.15 -23.26
C PHE A 94 -1.75 -0.05 -24.10
N GLN A 95 -2.48 -1.16 -24.06
CA GLN A 95 -2.14 -2.36 -24.83
C GLN A 95 -2.27 -2.16 -26.36
N ALA A 96 -3.13 -1.25 -26.78
CA ALA A 96 -3.31 -0.90 -28.20
C ALA A 96 -2.28 0.10 -28.69
N ASP A 97 -1.60 0.83 -27.79
CA ASP A 97 -0.67 1.91 -28.13
C ASP A 97 0.52 1.41 -28.96
N PRO A 98 0.80 2.03 -30.12
CA PRO A 98 1.92 1.63 -30.98
C PRO A 98 3.28 1.80 -30.29
N ASP A 99 3.45 2.84 -29.47
CA ASP A 99 4.70 3.06 -28.74
C ASP A 99 4.94 1.96 -27.70
N TRP A 100 3.87 1.49 -27.03
CA TRP A 100 3.96 0.33 -26.14
C TRP A 100 4.36 -0.94 -26.90
N LYS A 101 3.70 -1.23 -28.03
CA LYS A 101 4.00 -2.41 -28.84
C LYS A 101 5.45 -2.41 -29.33
N ALA A 102 5.94 -1.24 -29.76
CA ALA A 102 7.33 -1.09 -30.18
C ALA A 102 8.31 -1.31 -29.02
N ALA A 103 8.07 -0.71 -27.87
CA ALA A 103 8.89 -0.89 -26.66
C ALA A 103 8.89 -2.34 -26.16
N GLN A 104 7.72 -2.98 -26.16
CA GLN A 104 7.60 -4.38 -25.79
C GLN A 104 8.39 -5.28 -26.75
N LYS A 105 8.20 -5.13 -28.06
CA LYS A 105 8.91 -5.89 -29.08
C LYS A 105 10.42 -5.73 -28.96
N ALA A 106 10.89 -4.49 -28.80
CA ALA A 106 12.32 -4.21 -28.68
C ALA A 106 12.93 -4.84 -27.42
N SER A 107 12.26 -4.67 -26.26
CA SER A 107 12.75 -5.21 -25.00
C SER A 107 12.68 -6.73 -24.90
N GLU A 108 11.85 -7.38 -25.67
CA GLU A 108 11.65 -8.85 -25.71
C GLU A 108 12.32 -9.52 -26.94
N ALA A 109 13.17 -8.79 -27.68
CA ALA A 109 13.90 -9.34 -28.84
C ALA A 109 14.73 -10.59 -28.49
N ASN A 110 15.24 -10.66 -27.25
CA ASN A 110 16.01 -11.78 -26.72
C ASN A 110 15.21 -12.65 -25.75
N GLY A 111 13.90 -12.77 -25.96
CA GLY A 111 12.98 -13.56 -25.15
C GLY A 111 12.12 -12.72 -24.21
N LYS A 112 11.07 -13.34 -23.69
CA LYS A 112 10.09 -12.68 -22.79
C LYS A 112 10.76 -12.18 -21.53
N LEU A 113 10.38 -10.98 -21.08
CA LEU A 113 10.85 -10.42 -19.82
C LEU A 113 10.06 -10.95 -18.61
N ILE A 114 8.80 -11.34 -18.78
CA ILE A 114 7.89 -11.68 -17.69
C ILE A 114 7.37 -13.10 -17.89
N THR A 115 7.48 -13.91 -16.84
CA THR A 115 6.99 -15.30 -16.77
C THR A 115 5.63 -15.41 -16.13
N LYS A 116 5.36 -14.57 -15.09
CA LYS A 116 4.13 -14.58 -14.32
C LYS A 116 3.73 -13.16 -13.93
N VAL A 117 2.42 -12.92 -13.85
CA VAL A 117 1.84 -11.67 -13.33
C VAL A 117 0.82 -12.03 -12.27
N GLU A 118 0.93 -11.41 -11.10
CA GLU A 118 -0.14 -11.34 -10.13
C GLU A 118 -0.71 -9.91 -10.11
N ALA A 119 -2.01 -9.78 -9.84
CA ALA A 119 -2.69 -8.50 -9.75
C ALA A 119 -3.87 -8.61 -8.79
N ALA A 120 -4.02 -7.64 -7.90
CA ALA A 120 -5.14 -7.55 -6.97
C ALA A 120 -5.70 -6.13 -7.00
N PHE A 121 -7.03 -6.01 -6.98
CA PHE A 121 -7.73 -4.72 -6.87
C PHE A 121 -7.95 -4.38 -5.41
N LEU A 122 -7.72 -3.10 -5.08
CA LEU A 122 -7.68 -2.63 -3.72
C LEU A 122 -8.56 -1.39 -3.57
N THR A 123 -9.10 -1.20 -2.36
CA THR A 123 -9.78 0.02 -1.91
C THR A 123 -9.09 0.54 -0.66
N ALA A 124 -8.90 1.85 -0.55
CA ALA A 124 -8.33 2.44 0.66
C ALA A 124 -9.22 2.16 1.86
N THR A 125 -8.60 1.94 3.03
CA THR A 125 -9.33 1.96 4.29
C THR A 125 -9.64 3.40 4.70
N ASP A 126 -10.64 3.61 5.53
CA ASP A 126 -11.05 4.93 6.04
C ASP A 126 -10.00 5.59 6.95
N TYR A 127 -9.03 4.83 7.43
CA TYR A 127 -7.90 5.31 8.23
C TYR A 127 -6.59 5.38 7.44
N SER A 128 -6.62 5.06 6.13
CA SER A 128 -5.46 5.20 5.27
C SER A 128 -5.16 6.66 4.99
N ALA A 129 -3.89 7.07 5.09
CA ALA A 129 -3.48 8.35 4.53
C ALA A 129 -3.73 8.34 3.01
N LEU A 130 -3.99 9.52 2.44
CA LEU A 130 -4.15 9.64 0.99
C LEU A 130 -2.90 9.08 0.30
N ALA A 131 -3.09 8.05 -0.52
CA ALA A 131 -2.00 7.40 -1.25
C ALA A 131 -1.53 8.33 -2.39
N ALA A 132 -0.58 9.18 -2.07
CA ALA A 132 0.07 10.09 -3.00
C ALA A 132 1.58 9.84 -2.99
N PRO A 133 2.26 10.01 -4.13
CA PRO A 133 3.72 9.96 -4.17
C PRO A 133 4.33 11.00 -3.24
N LYS A 134 5.20 10.56 -2.33
CA LYS A 134 6.00 11.45 -1.49
C LYS A 134 7.33 10.81 -1.12
N ALA A 135 8.26 11.62 -0.69
CA ALA A 135 9.52 11.14 -0.12
C ALA A 135 9.29 10.72 1.34
N TYR A 136 9.72 9.51 1.67
CA TYR A 136 9.72 8.96 3.04
C TYR A 136 11.13 8.93 3.65
N GLY A 137 12.13 9.46 2.93
CA GLY A 137 13.54 9.41 3.30
C GLY A 137 14.21 8.10 2.90
N GLN A 138 15.49 7.96 3.25
CA GLN A 138 16.22 6.72 3.01
C GLN A 138 15.80 5.65 4.01
N GLY A 139 15.53 4.44 3.52
CA GLY A 139 15.11 3.33 4.35
C GLY A 139 14.58 2.16 3.52
N VAL A 140 13.85 1.30 4.18
CA VAL A 140 13.19 0.17 3.52
C VAL A 140 11.67 0.29 3.70
N PHE A 141 10.93 -0.08 2.68
CA PHE A 141 9.50 -0.29 2.78
C PHE A 141 9.23 -1.72 3.25
N GLU A 142 8.13 -1.92 3.94
CA GLU A 142 7.65 -3.25 4.30
C GLU A 142 6.22 -3.40 3.80
N LEU A 143 6.03 -4.29 2.84
CA LEU A 143 4.71 -4.73 2.38
C LEU A 143 4.21 -5.81 3.31
N ARG A 144 3.06 -5.57 3.92
CA ARG A 144 2.43 -6.54 4.81
C ARG A 144 1.06 -6.94 4.29
N THR A 145 0.79 -8.23 4.33
CA THR A 145 -0.49 -8.83 3.96
C THR A 145 -1.03 -9.62 5.13
N TYR A 146 -2.21 -9.26 5.60
CA TYR A 146 -2.90 -9.96 6.67
C TYR A 146 -4.13 -10.67 6.10
N THR A 147 -4.21 -11.96 6.35
CA THR A 147 -5.40 -12.76 6.04
C THR A 147 -6.15 -13.02 7.34
N THR A 148 -7.39 -12.57 7.42
CA THR A 148 -8.23 -12.78 8.60
C THR A 148 -8.99 -14.09 8.54
N GLU A 149 -9.44 -14.55 9.69
CA GLU A 149 -10.55 -15.49 9.78
C GLU A 149 -11.78 -14.89 9.11
N ALA A 150 -12.65 -15.74 8.59
CA ALA A 150 -13.86 -15.30 7.90
C ALA A 150 -14.71 -14.37 8.77
N GLY A 151 -15.11 -13.22 8.22
CA GLY A 151 -15.95 -12.21 8.90
C GLY A 151 -15.20 -11.36 9.94
N ARG A 152 -13.87 -11.46 10.07
CA ARG A 152 -13.11 -10.71 11.08
C ARG A 152 -12.32 -9.52 10.54
N LEU A 153 -12.45 -9.20 9.24
CA LEU A 153 -11.74 -8.07 8.63
C LEU A 153 -12.13 -6.73 9.26
N ASP A 154 -13.42 -6.52 9.55
CA ASP A 154 -13.89 -5.28 10.18
C ASP A 154 -13.35 -5.12 11.62
N ASN A 155 -13.23 -6.20 12.37
CA ASN A 155 -12.60 -6.18 13.69
C ASN A 155 -11.10 -5.85 13.58
N LEU A 156 -10.42 -6.37 12.55
CA LEU A 156 -9.02 -6.04 12.28
C LEU A 156 -8.87 -4.56 11.90
N ASN A 157 -9.70 -4.06 10.99
CA ASN A 157 -9.70 -2.65 10.58
C ASN A 157 -9.96 -1.72 11.78
N ALA A 158 -10.93 -2.05 12.66
CA ALA A 158 -11.19 -1.30 13.88
C ALA A 158 -9.96 -1.24 14.80
N ARG A 159 -9.28 -2.37 15.03
CA ARG A 159 -8.04 -2.40 15.82
C ARG A 159 -6.93 -1.55 15.20
N PHE A 160 -6.79 -1.56 13.87
CA PHE A 160 -5.81 -0.72 13.19
C PHE A 160 -6.12 0.76 13.38
N ARG A 161 -7.35 1.18 13.11
CA ARG A 161 -7.83 2.56 13.22
C ARG A 161 -7.69 3.12 14.63
N GLU A 162 -8.14 2.35 15.63
CA GLU A 162 -8.25 2.84 17.00
C GLU A 162 -6.92 2.79 17.77
N HIS A 163 -6.04 1.82 17.44
CA HIS A 163 -4.86 1.53 18.24
C HIS A 163 -3.58 1.38 17.41
N THR A 164 -3.58 0.53 16.37
CA THR A 164 -2.34 0.02 15.78
C THR A 164 -1.51 1.12 15.14
N LEU A 165 -2.13 2.05 14.36
CA LEU A 165 -1.41 3.11 13.67
C LEU A 165 -0.60 3.98 14.66
N LYS A 166 -1.23 4.42 15.73
CA LYS A 166 -0.58 5.25 16.77
C LYS A 166 0.55 4.49 17.47
N LEU A 167 0.35 3.21 17.71
CA LEU A 167 1.36 2.36 18.35
C LEU A 167 2.53 2.09 17.40
N PHE A 168 2.30 1.94 16.10
CA PHE A 168 3.37 1.87 15.11
C PHE A 168 4.23 3.14 15.12
N GLU A 169 3.62 4.32 15.09
CA GLU A 169 4.33 5.61 15.19
C GLU A 169 5.11 5.74 16.49
N LYS A 170 4.51 5.37 17.64
CA LYS A 170 5.16 5.35 18.94
C LYS A 170 6.46 4.54 18.94
N HIS A 171 6.48 3.44 18.19
CA HIS A 171 7.63 2.54 18.09
C HIS A 171 8.50 2.79 16.83
N GLY A 172 8.39 3.97 16.21
CA GLY A 172 9.28 4.42 15.14
C GLY A 172 9.02 3.79 13.78
N MET A 173 7.84 3.22 13.57
CA MET A 173 7.36 2.75 12.27
C MET A 173 6.53 3.85 11.61
N THR A 174 6.80 4.14 10.34
CA THR A 174 6.03 5.16 9.59
C THR A 174 4.90 4.50 8.81
N ASN A 175 3.67 4.92 9.07
CA ASN A 175 2.50 4.51 8.32
C ASN A 175 2.52 5.14 6.92
N VAL A 176 2.39 4.33 5.86
CA VAL A 176 2.35 4.80 4.48
C VAL A 176 0.93 4.78 3.96
N THR A 177 0.32 3.60 3.84
CA THR A 177 -1.03 3.42 3.30
C THR A 177 -1.58 2.05 3.63
N TYR A 178 -2.91 1.93 3.65
CA TYR A 178 -3.65 0.73 4.06
C TYR A 178 -4.80 0.47 3.10
N TRP A 179 -4.94 -0.76 2.63
CA TRP A 179 -5.98 -1.17 1.70
C TRP A 179 -6.63 -2.49 2.11
N ASN A 180 -7.91 -2.60 1.86
CA ASN A 180 -8.59 -3.88 1.75
C ASN A 180 -8.62 -4.32 0.28
N LEU A 181 -8.84 -5.61 0.02
CA LEU A 181 -9.16 -6.03 -1.33
C LEU A 181 -10.53 -5.46 -1.72
N ALA A 182 -10.63 -4.93 -2.94
CA ALA A 182 -11.91 -4.55 -3.50
C ALA A 182 -12.85 -5.76 -3.56
N ALA A 183 -14.15 -5.56 -3.36
CA ALA A 183 -15.12 -6.65 -3.39
C ALA A 183 -15.14 -7.37 -4.75
N ASP A 184 -15.04 -6.61 -5.85
CA ASP A 184 -14.92 -7.17 -7.20
C ASP A 184 -13.45 -7.41 -7.57
N GLN A 185 -13.05 -8.68 -7.59
CA GLN A 185 -11.74 -9.15 -8.05
C GLN A 185 -11.80 -9.77 -9.46
N LYS A 186 -12.90 -9.57 -10.21
CA LYS A 186 -13.02 -10.14 -11.57
C LYS A 186 -11.88 -9.67 -12.46
N GLY A 187 -11.12 -10.61 -13.01
CA GLY A 187 -9.93 -10.33 -13.82
C GLY A 187 -8.64 -10.08 -13.02
N ALA A 188 -8.71 -10.09 -11.69
CA ALA A 188 -7.53 -10.18 -10.86
C ALA A 188 -6.79 -11.51 -11.08
N LYS A 189 -5.48 -11.48 -10.85
CA LYS A 189 -4.60 -12.67 -10.94
C LYS A 189 -3.88 -12.82 -9.61
N SER A 190 -4.65 -13.01 -8.53
CA SER A 190 -4.12 -13.07 -7.17
C SER A 190 -4.76 -14.23 -6.41
N PRO A 191 -4.01 -14.93 -5.55
CA PRO A 191 -4.57 -15.92 -4.63
C PRO A 191 -5.29 -15.29 -3.43
N LEU A 192 -5.25 -13.97 -3.28
CA LEU A 192 -5.86 -13.25 -2.17
C LEU A 192 -7.39 -13.23 -2.32
N VAL A 193 -8.10 -13.23 -1.19
CA VAL A 193 -9.56 -13.32 -1.13
C VAL A 193 -10.15 -12.03 -0.58
N ALA A 194 -11.12 -11.45 -1.30
CA ALA A 194 -11.87 -10.29 -0.84
C ALA A 194 -12.65 -10.60 0.45
N GLY A 195 -12.80 -9.58 1.29
CA GLY A 195 -13.54 -9.67 2.56
C GLY A 195 -12.73 -10.24 3.74
N ASN A 196 -11.48 -10.69 3.51
CA ASN A 196 -10.63 -11.20 4.59
C ASN A 196 -9.16 -10.73 4.51
N THR A 197 -8.82 -9.78 3.64
CA THR A 197 -7.43 -9.38 3.42
C THR A 197 -7.22 -7.88 3.63
N LEU A 198 -6.26 -7.54 4.50
CA LEU A 198 -5.69 -6.20 4.67
C LEU A 198 -4.27 -6.20 4.10
N ILE A 199 -3.96 -5.21 3.25
CA ILE A 199 -2.63 -4.98 2.69
C ILE A 199 -2.18 -3.58 3.10
N TYR A 200 -0.92 -3.44 3.51
CA TYR A 200 -0.41 -2.12 3.85
C TYR A 200 1.10 -2.00 3.69
N LEU A 201 1.55 -0.76 3.59
CA LEU A 201 2.95 -0.39 3.52
C LEU A 201 3.36 0.40 4.78
N LEU A 202 4.49 0.02 5.34
CA LEU A 202 5.24 0.80 6.33
C LEU A 202 6.58 1.22 5.74
N THR A 203 7.21 2.24 6.34
CA THR A 203 8.64 2.49 6.12
C THR A 203 9.41 2.41 7.44
N HIS A 204 10.66 1.96 7.33
CA HIS A 204 11.61 1.81 8.42
C HIS A 204 12.96 2.35 8.01
N LYS A 205 13.78 2.77 8.96
CA LYS A 205 15.16 3.20 8.70
C LYS A 205 16.02 2.08 8.11
N SER A 206 15.77 0.84 8.51
CA SER A 206 16.42 -0.38 8.01
C SER A 206 15.58 -1.61 8.40
N ALA A 207 15.91 -2.79 7.86
CA ALA A 207 15.30 -4.05 8.27
C ALA A 207 15.55 -4.38 9.75
N ASP A 208 16.75 -4.06 10.26
CA ASP A 208 17.07 -4.25 11.68
C ASP A 208 16.30 -3.30 12.58
N ALA A 209 16.14 -2.03 12.16
CA ALA A 209 15.28 -1.08 12.87
C ALA A 209 13.82 -1.56 12.88
N ALA A 210 13.31 -2.13 11.79
CA ALA A 210 11.97 -2.72 11.74
C ALA A 210 11.81 -3.84 12.78
N LYS A 211 12.79 -4.75 12.87
CA LYS A 211 12.78 -5.82 13.86
C LYS A 211 12.70 -5.28 15.27
N ALA A 212 13.56 -4.32 15.62
CA ALA A 212 13.58 -3.70 16.96
C ALA A 212 12.25 -2.99 17.28
N SER A 213 11.69 -2.25 16.30
CA SER A 213 10.40 -1.57 16.43
C SER A 213 9.25 -2.55 16.67
N PHE A 214 9.19 -3.66 15.93
CA PHE A 214 8.18 -4.69 16.13
C PHE A 214 8.35 -5.45 17.45
N ASP A 215 9.58 -5.68 17.91
CA ASP A 215 9.83 -6.30 19.22
C ASP A 215 9.31 -5.40 20.34
N ALA A 216 9.60 -4.10 20.31
CA ALA A 216 9.10 -3.12 21.26
C ALA A 216 7.57 -2.96 21.19
N PHE A 217 7.00 -2.91 19.98
CA PHE A 217 5.56 -2.85 19.76
C PHE A 217 4.83 -4.07 20.36
N ARG A 218 5.34 -5.29 20.14
CA ARG A 218 4.73 -6.51 20.67
C ARG A 218 4.77 -6.59 22.19
N ALA A 219 5.76 -5.98 22.81
CA ALA A 219 5.91 -5.90 24.26
C ALA A 219 5.12 -4.75 24.91
N ASP A 220 4.54 -3.83 24.12
CA ASP A 220 3.81 -2.68 24.64
C ASP A 220 2.49 -3.13 25.32
N PRO A 221 2.27 -2.79 26.60
CA PRO A 221 1.03 -3.13 27.30
C PRO A 221 -0.24 -2.63 26.60
N ALA A 222 -0.18 -1.46 25.93
CA ALA A 222 -1.31 -0.92 25.19
C ALA A 222 -1.64 -1.78 23.96
N TRP A 223 -0.62 -2.33 23.28
CA TRP A 223 -0.82 -3.29 22.20
C TRP A 223 -1.43 -4.59 22.70
N ILE A 224 -0.89 -5.15 23.79
CA ILE A 224 -1.37 -6.41 24.38
C ILE A 224 -2.86 -6.26 24.74
N ALA A 225 -3.24 -5.18 25.44
CA ALA A 225 -4.62 -4.90 25.81
C ALA A 225 -5.54 -4.73 24.57
N ALA A 226 -5.09 -3.97 23.55
CA ALA A 226 -5.88 -3.76 22.32
C ALA A 226 -6.07 -5.07 21.54
N LYS A 227 -5.04 -5.90 21.46
CA LYS A 227 -5.10 -7.21 20.84
C LYS A 227 -6.10 -8.12 21.57
N GLU A 228 -5.97 -8.28 22.87
CA GLU A 228 -6.86 -9.12 23.69
C GLU A 228 -8.32 -8.65 23.60
N ALA A 229 -8.58 -7.35 23.72
CA ALA A 229 -9.92 -6.80 23.63
C ALA A 229 -10.57 -7.05 22.28
N SER A 230 -9.82 -6.84 21.18
CA SER A 230 -10.33 -7.06 19.82
C SER A 230 -10.58 -8.55 19.51
N GLU A 231 -9.70 -9.44 19.98
CA GLU A 231 -9.86 -10.88 19.81
C GLU A 231 -10.99 -11.44 20.67
N LYS A 232 -11.16 -10.95 21.90
CA LYS A 232 -12.31 -11.28 22.76
C LYS A 232 -13.63 -10.85 22.11
N LYS A 233 -13.69 -9.62 21.58
CA LYS A 233 -14.89 -9.10 20.86
C LYS A 233 -15.24 -9.93 19.63
N ALA A 234 -14.23 -10.44 18.91
CA ALA A 234 -14.40 -11.27 17.72
C ALA A 234 -14.60 -12.77 17.99
N GLY A 235 -14.50 -13.19 19.26
CA GLY A 235 -14.61 -14.61 19.63
C GLY A 235 -13.37 -15.44 19.28
N GLY A 236 -12.19 -14.84 19.16
CA GLY A 236 -10.91 -15.53 18.90
C GLY A 236 -9.94 -14.70 18.06
N SER A 237 -8.84 -15.33 17.59
CA SER A 237 -7.83 -14.66 16.76
C SER A 237 -8.45 -13.95 15.56
N LEU A 238 -7.96 -12.74 15.24
CA LEU A 238 -8.44 -12.01 14.06
C LEU A 238 -7.82 -12.54 12.76
N THR A 239 -6.64 -13.15 12.81
CA THR A 239 -5.95 -13.67 11.64
C THR A 239 -5.89 -15.19 11.68
N ILE A 240 -5.90 -15.82 10.51
CA ILE A 240 -5.64 -17.27 10.38
C ILE A 240 -4.22 -17.57 10.82
N LYS A 241 -3.93 -18.83 11.11
CA LYS A 241 -2.56 -19.31 11.33
C LYS A 241 -1.72 -18.97 10.08
N ASP A 242 -0.52 -18.40 10.29
CA ASP A 242 0.39 -17.98 9.23
C ASP A 242 -0.20 -16.94 8.25
N GLY A 243 -1.29 -16.28 8.65
CA GLY A 243 -1.99 -15.28 7.84
C GLY A 243 -1.31 -13.90 7.80
N VAL A 244 -0.23 -13.69 8.56
CA VAL A 244 0.56 -12.45 8.55
C VAL A 244 1.82 -12.69 7.75
N LYS A 245 1.92 -12.03 6.59
CA LYS A 245 3.10 -12.06 5.72
C LYS A 245 3.72 -10.68 5.63
N SER A 246 5.04 -10.62 5.51
CA SER A 246 5.76 -9.38 5.26
C SER A 246 6.91 -9.59 4.27
N GLU A 247 7.20 -8.56 3.47
CA GLU A 247 8.30 -8.54 2.53
C GLU A 247 8.94 -7.15 2.55
N PHE A 248 10.25 -7.08 2.79
CA PHE A 248 10.99 -5.82 2.70
C PHE A 248 11.28 -5.47 1.25
N LEU A 249 11.02 -4.20 0.92
CA LEU A 249 11.10 -3.67 -0.43
C LEU A 249 12.02 -2.44 -0.46
N VAL A 250 12.73 -2.25 -1.56
CA VAL A 250 13.42 -0.99 -1.87
C VAL A 250 12.78 -0.36 -3.12
N PRO A 251 12.58 0.96 -3.13
CA PRO A 251 12.07 1.62 -4.31
C PRO A 251 13.08 1.55 -5.45
N THR A 252 12.59 1.38 -6.67
CA THR A 252 13.42 1.50 -7.88
C THR A 252 13.84 2.96 -8.09
N ASP A 253 14.89 3.19 -8.89
CA ASP A 253 15.40 4.52 -9.20
C ASP A 253 14.37 5.43 -9.90
N TYR A 254 13.40 4.85 -10.59
CA TYR A 254 12.30 5.52 -11.28
C TYR A 254 10.99 5.56 -10.46
N SER A 255 10.97 5.02 -9.23
CA SER A 255 9.78 5.07 -8.37
C SER A 255 9.45 6.50 -7.97
N PRO A 256 8.15 6.92 -7.99
CA PRO A 256 7.73 8.24 -7.54
C PRO A 256 7.78 8.40 -6.01
N VAL A 257 7.86 7.31 -5.27
CA VAL A 257 8.11 7.31 -3.81
C VAL A 257 9.54 6.85 -3.53
N LYS A 258 10.15 7.48 -2.53
CA LYS A 258 11.52 7.18 -2.08
C LYS A 258 11.65 7.31 -0.58
#